data_c704d054b81762f1643b3cbb5a530dd4
#
_entry.id   c704d054b81762f1643b3cbb5a530dd4
#
_cell.length_a   1.000
_cell.length_b   1.000
_cell.length_c   1.000
_cell.angle_alpha   90.00
_cell.angle_beta   90.00
_cell.angle_gamma   90.00
#
_symmetry.space_group_name_H-M   'P 1'
#
loop_
_entity.id
_entity.type
_entity.pdbx_description
1 polymer ?
#
loop_
_entity_poly.entity_id
_entity_poly.type
_entity_poly.pdbx_seq_one_letter_code
_entity_poly.pdbx_strand_id
1 'polypeptide(L)'
;GKTVQVIPHITDEIKRRVQLLGATKKYDVIITEIGGTVGDIESLPFIESVRQLRYQLGEQNTVLVHLTLIPYMAASGELKTKPTQHSVKELLSYGLQPDVLVLRSEHILTQDIRRKVALFCNVSPEAVVESIDVPTIYEVPLRMHTQHLDDVLLEKLGLKSEQEPDLAEWEAFVERIKNPKSVVDIALVGKYTELPDAYKSISESFIHAGAVNEVKVKLHYVNSEKLTQENVREQLGKMSAVMVAPGFGNRGIEGKLVAVRYARENNVPFFGICLGMQ
;
A
#
# COMPACT_ATOMS: atom_id res chain seq x y z
N GLY A 1 -16.70 28.00 25.91
CA GLY A 1 -16.03 27.35 24.81
C GLY A 1 -14.79 28.14 24.39
N LYS A 2 -13.79 27.41 23.87
CA LYS A 2 -12.61 28.03 23.25
C LYS A 2 -12.73 27.87 21.74
N THR A 3 -12.31 28.89 20.99
CA THR A 3 -12.26 28.81 19.53
C THR A 3 -11.14 27.84 19.10
N VAL A 4 -11.46 26.93 18.21
CA VAL A 4 -10.50 26.05 17.55
C VAL A 4 -10.29 26.55 16.12
N GLN A 5 -9.03 26.72 15.73
CA GLN A 5 -8.62 27.13 14.40
C GLN A 5 -7.81 26.01 13.75
N VAL A 6 -7.83 25.93 12.42
CA VAL A 6 -6.98 24.96 11.70
C VAL A 6 -5.52 25.23 12.02
N ILE A 7 -5.09 26.50 11.90
CA ILE A 7 -3.77 26.96 12.32
C ILE A 7 -3.96 27.82 13.57
N PRO A 8 -3.31 27.52 14.70
CA PRO A 8 -2.32 26.47 14.92
C PRO A 8 -2.88 25.16 15.48
N HIS A 9 -4.11 25.09 15.96
CA HIS A 9 -4.57 24.02 16.83
C HIS A 9 -4.54 22.62 16.19
N ILE A 10 -5.05 22.50 14.96
CA ILE A 10 -5.08 21.22 14.22
C ILE A 10 -3.68 20.92 13.69
N THR A 11 -3.00 21.90 13.10
CA THR A 11 -1.65 21.71 12.57
C THR A 11 -0.64 21.33 13.66
N ASP A 12 -0.73 21.91 14.85
CA ASP A 12 0.16 21.56 15.97
C ASP A 12 -0.07 20.12 16.45
N GLU A 13 -1.32 19.66 16.51
CA GLU A 13 -1.61 18.26 16.86
C GLU A 13 -1.11 17.28 15.78
N ILE A 14 -1.29 17.60 14.50
CA ILE A 14 -0.75 16.78 13.41
C ILE A 14 0.79 16.69 13.52
N LYS A 15 1.49 17.83 13.66
CA LYS A 15 2.94 17.87 13.81
C LYS A 15 3.40 17.08 15.04
N ARG A 16 2.71 17.24 16.17
CA ARG A 16 3.00 16.49 17.39
C ARG A 16 2.90 14.98 17.14
N ARG A 17 1.88 14.51 16.44
CA ARG A 17 1.70 13.08 16.11
C ARG A 17 2.81 12.56 15.21
N VAL A 18 3.17 13.30 14.17
CA VAL A 18 4.28 12.93 13.26
C VAL A 18 5.60 12.80 14.04
N GLN A 19 5.85 13.68 14.99
CA GLN A 19 7.10 13.71 15.77
C GLN A 19 7.16 12.68 16.91
N LEU A 20 6.06 12.00 17.26
CA LEU A 20 6.02 11.08 18.41
C LEU A 20 7.07 9.96 18.33
N LEU A 21 7.28 9.37 17.16
CA LEU A 21 8.29 8.32 17.00
C LEU A 21 9.71 8.88 17.13
N GLY A 22 9.98 10.05 16.53
CA GLY A 22 11.28 10.72 16.61
C GLY A 22 11.66 11.13 18.02
N ALA A 23 10.68 11.51 18.85
CA ALA A 23 10.92 11.84 20.26
C ALA A 23 11.48 10.66 21.07
N THR A 24 11.27 9.42 20.61
CA THR A 24 11.80 8.21 21.27
C THR A 24 13.30 8.01 21.08
N LYS A 25 13.89 8.67 20.07
CA LYS A 25 15.30 8.50 19.62
C LYS A 25 15.70 7.06 19.33
N LYS A 26 14.73 6.23 18.91
CA LYS A 26 14.96 4.81 18.58
C LYS A 26 15.13 4.56 17.08
N TYR A 27 14.86 5.56 16.26
CA TYR A 27 14.83 5.45 14.81
C TYR A 27 15.67 6.56 14.19
N ASP A 28 16.49 6.22 13.23
CA ASP A 28 17.30 7.17 12.46
C ASP A 28 16.47 7.84 11.37
N VAL A 29 15.52 7.10 10.78
CA VAL A 29 14.61 7.58 9.74
C VAL A 29 13.17 7.27 10.11
N ILE A 30 12.27 8.22 9.88
CA ILE A 30 10.83 8.09 10.06
C ILE A 30 10.15 8.44 8.75
N ILE A 31 9.35 7.49 8.26
CA ILE A 31 8.54 7.68 7.06
C ILE A 31 7.12 8.00 7.49
N THR A 32 6.61 9.15 7.05
CA THR A 32 5.23 9.58 7.29
C THR A 32 4.51 9.69 5.95
N GLU A 33 3.44 8.92 5.79
CA GLU A 33 2.57 9.02 4.62
C GLU A 33 1.49 10.07 4.86
N ILE A 34 1.31 10.97 3.88
CA ILE A 34 0.18 11.89 3.81
C ILE A 34 -0.76 11.35 2.73
N GLY A 35 -1.94 10.91 3.16
CA GLY A 35 -2.96 10.38 2.27
C GLY A 35 -3.73 11.47 1.52
N GLY A 36 -4.44 11.06 0.48
CA GLY A 36 -5.24 11.93 -0.39
C GLY A 36 -4.44 12.54 -1.54
N THR A 37 -5.16 13.16 -2.46
CA THR A 37 -4.56 13.86 -3.61
C THR A 37 -4.18 15.27 -3.20
N VAL A 38 -3.02 15.76 -3.67
CA VAL A 38 -2.63 17.16 -3.47
C VAL A 38 -3.66 18.07 -4.17
N GLY A 39 -4.22 19.00 -3.41
CA GLY A 39 -5.32 19.89 -3.85
C GLY A 39 -6.69 19.48 -3.29
N ASP A 40 -6.85 18.28 -2.77
CA ASP A 40 -8.09 17.88 -2.10
C ASP A 40 -8.24 18.61 -0.75
N ILE A 41 -9.47 19.01 -0.46
CA ILE A 41 -9.77 19.83 0.73
C ILE A 41 -9.39 19.13 2.04
N GLU A 42 -9.53 17.80 2.08
CA GLU A 42 -9.21 16.97 3.25
C GLU A 42 -7.71 16.91 3.54
N SER A 43 -6.86 17.05 2.52
CA SER A 43 -5.40 16.98 2.67
C SER A 43 -4.77 18.31 3.12
N LEU A 44 -5.45 19.44 2.96
CA LEU A 44 -4.90 20.77 3.22
C LEU A 44 -4.31 20.95 4.62
N PRO A 45 -4.96 20.54 5.73
CA PRO A 45 -4.38 20.67 7.07
C PRO A 45 -3.09 19.86 7.26
N PHE A 46 -3.00 18.71 6.59
CA PHE A 46 -1.81 17.85 6.63
C PHE A 46 -0.67 18.46 5.81
N ILE A 47 -0.94 18.94 4.60
CA ILE A 47 0.03 19.61 3.73
C ILE A 47 0.59 20.86 4.44
N GLU A 48 -0.27 21.68 5.04
CA GLU A 48 0.17 22.84 5.82
C GLU A 48 1.03 22.43 7.03
N SER A 49 0.65 21.33 7.71
CA SER A 49 1.44 20.81 8.83
C SER A 49 2.82 20.32 8.38
N VAL A 50 2.92 19.66 7.24
CA VAL A 50 4.19 19.21 6.63
C VAL A 50 5.05 20.41 6.27
N ARG A 51 4.46 21.47 5.67
CA ARG A 51 5.17 22.70 5.34
C ARG A 51 5.78 23.36 6.57
N GLN A 52 4.99 23.49 7.64
CA GLN A 52 5.48 24.03 8.93
C GLN A 52 6.54 23.15 9.56
N LEU A 53 6.33 21.81 9.54
CA LEU A 53 7.25 20.86 10.14
C LEU A 53 8.61 20.88 9.43
N ARG A 54 8.60 20.91 8.09
CA ARG A 54 9.81 21.02 7.28
C ARG A 54 10.60 22.28 7.59
N TYR A 55 9.91 23.42 7.73
CA TYR A 55 10.54 24.67 8.16
C TYR A 55 11.14 24.58 9.57
N GLN A 56 10.43 23.96 10.52
CA GLN A 56 10.87 23.83 11.91
C GLN A 56 12.06 22.87 12.08
N LEU A 57 12.09 21.77 11.34
CA LEU A 57 13.14 20.76 11.41
C LEU A 57 14.36 21.11 10.55
N GLY A 58 14.18 21.94 9.54
CA GLY A 58 15.18 22.25 8.52
C GLY A 58 15.21 21.24 7.37
N GLU A 59 15.55 21.71 6.18
CA GLU A 59 15.55 20.90 4.96
C GLU A 59 16.51 19.70 5.04
N GLN A 60 17.63 19.85 5.75
CA GLN A 60 18.61 18.78 5.94
C GLN A 60 18.10 17.60 6.79
N ASN A 61 17.01 17.78 7.51
CA ASN A 61 16.40 16.74 8.36
C ASN A 61 15.08 16.21 7.80
N THR A 62 14.72 16.62 6.59
CA THR A 62 13.45 16.24 5.96
C THR A 62 13.62 16.03 4.48
N VAL A 63 13.00 14.99 3.94
CA VAL A 63 12.90 14.76 2.50
C VAL A 63 11.45 14.62 2.11
N LEU A 64 11.02 15.36 1.12
CA LEU A 64 9.68 15.32 0.57
C LEU A 64 9.66 14.47 -0.70
N VAL A 65 9.09 13.27 -0.59
CA VAL A 65 8.85 12.38 -1.73
C VAL A 65 7.44 12.60 -2.23
N HIS A 66 7.29 12.97 -3.49
CA HIS A 66 5.98 13.18 -4.10
C HIS A 66 5.67 12.08 -5.12
N LEU A 67 4.61 11.33 -4.85
CA LEU A 67 4.11 10.27 -5.72
C LEU A 67 3.10 10.84 -6.72
N THR A 68 3.34 10.63 -8.02
CA THR A 68 2.48 11.12 -9.09
C THR A 68 2.20 10.06 -10.15
N LEU A 69 1.30 10.35 -11.08
CA LEU A 69 0.90 9.46 -12.15
C LEU A 69 1.38 9.99 -13.51
N ILE A 70 1.98 9.09 -14.30
CA ILE A 70 2.27 9.27 -15.72
C ILE A 70 1.33 8.35 -16.52
N PRO A 71 0.14 8.82 -16.90
CA PRO A 71 -0.81 7.97 -17.62
C PRO A 71 -0.36 7.69 -19.04
N TYR A 72 -0.63 6.47 -19.50
CA TYR A 72 -0.49 6.09 -20.89
C TYR A 72 -1.82 6.32 -21.63
N MET A 73 -1.75 7.04 -22.74
CA MET A 73 -2.89 7.31 -23.60
C MET A 73 -2.89 6.34 -24.76
N ALA A 74 -3.61 5.24 -24.65
CA ALA A 74 -3.65 4.18 -25.66
C ALA A 74 -4.02 4.69 -27.07
N ALA A 75 -4.91 5.69 -27.17
CA ALA A 75 -5.31 6.26 -28.46
C ALA A 75 -4.17 6.99 -29.20
N SER A 76 -3.21 7.57 -28.49
CA SER A 76 -2.05 8.28 -29.09
C SER A 76 -0.74 7.50 -28.95
N GLY A 77 -0.72 6.40 -28.22
CA GLY A 77 0.49 5.62 -27.96
C GLY A 77 1.54 6.38 -27.10
N GLU A 78 1.11 7.32 -26.26
CA GLU A 78 2.01 8.23 -25.58
C GLU A 78 1.81 8.28 -24.07
N LEU A 79 2.91 8.43 -23.35
CA LEU A 79 2.94 8.78 -21.92
C LEU A 79 2.77 10.29 -21.74
N LYS A 80 1.87 10.72 -20.85
CA LYS A 80 1.56 12.13 -20.60
C LYS A 80 2.17 12.61 -19.28
N THR A 81 3.09 13.57 -19.36
CA THR A 81 3.77 14.16 -18.18
C THR A 81 3.01 15.34 -17.55
N LYS A 82 1.97 15.84 -18.22
CA LYS A 82 1.18 17.01 -17.74
C LYS A 82 0.54 16.79 -16.35
N PRO A 83 -0.07 15.64 -16.04
CA PRO A 83 -0.66 15.40 -14.71
C PRO A 83 0.37 15.54 -13.59
N THR A 84 1.55 14.97 -13.75
CA THR A 84 2.67 15.13 -12.81
C THR A 84 3.09 16.59 -12.65
N GLN A 85 3.27 17.31 -13.76
CA GLN A 85 3.64 18.73 -13.71
C GLN A 85 2.58 19.58 -12.99
N HIS A 86 1.30 19.30 -13.18
CA HIS A 86 0.20 19.99 -12.49
C HIS A 86 0.19 19.65 -11.00
N SER A 87 0.34 18.37 -10.62
CA SER A 87 0.41 17.96 -9.24
C SER A 87 1.57 18.61 -8.48
N VAL A 88 2.75 18.70 -9.10
CA VAL A 88 3.90 19.41 -8.51
C VAL A 88 3.65 20.92 -8.40
N LYS A 89 3.02 21.55 -9.40
CA LYS A 89 2.65 22.97 -9.32
C LYS A 89 1.67 23.24 -8.20
N GLU A 90 0.70 22.36 -8.01
CA GLU A 90 -0.25 22.48 -6.91
C GLU A 90 0.47 22.38 -5.56
N LEU A 91 1.37 21.41 -5.40
CA LEU A 91 2.18 21.27 -4.18
C LEU A 91 3.05 22.52 -3.92
N LEU A 92 3.65 23.08 -4.97
CA LEU A 92 4.41 24.33 -4.90
C LEU A 92 3.55 25.51 -4.45
N SER A 93 2.26 25.56 -4.84
CA SER A 93 1.35 26.63 -4.41
C SER A 93 1.12 26.65 -2.90
N TYR A 94 1.33 25.52 -2.22
CA TYR A 94 1.32 25.38 -0.76
C TYR A 94 2.70 25.64 -0.12
N GLY A 95 3.71 26.02 -0.91
CA GLY A 95 5.05 26.32 -0.43
C GLY A 95 5.91 25.07 -0.16
N LEU A 96 5.62 23.96 -0.84
CA LEU A 96 6.37 22.70 -0.74
C LEU A 96 6.99 22.33 -2.10
N GLN A 97 8.32 22.30 -2.16
CA GLN A 97 9.09 21.75 -3.28
C GLN A 97 9.39 20.28 -3.00
N PRO A 98 9.02 19.34 -3.89
CA PRO A 98 9.45 17.95 -3.73
C PRO A 98 10.96 17.81 -3.94
N ASP A 99 11.59 16.95 -3.16
CA ASP A 99 13.00 16.58 -3.29
C ASP A 99 13.18 15.38 -4.20
N VAL A 100 12.17 14.49 -4.21
CA VAL A 100 12.15 13.25 -4.98
C VAL A 100 10.77 13.08 -5.61
N LEU A 101 10.74 12.63 -6.86
CA LEU A 101 9.51 12.26 -7.56
C LEU A 101 9.48 10.75 -7.80
N VAL A 102 8.41 10.10 -7.37
CA VAL A 102 8.12 8.72 -7.72
C VAL A 102 6.96 8.72 -8.72
N LEU A 103 7.23 8.24 -9.93
CA LEU A 103 6.32 8.32 -11.06
C LEU A 103 5.64 6.97 -11.30
N ARG A 104 4.37 6.85 -10.89
CA ARG A 104 3.54 5.68 -11.22
C ARG A 104 3.27 5.66 -12.71
N SER A 105 3.49 4.50 -13.35
CA SER A 105 3.21 4.29 -14.77
C SER A 105 2.94 2.82 -15.06
N GLU A 106 2.13 2.54 -16.07
CA GLU A 106 1.93 1.18 -16.63
C GLU A 106 3.12 0.75 -17.50
N HIS A 107 3.90 1.73 -18.02
CA HIS A 107 5.00 1.49 -18.94
C HIS A 107 6.30 2.10 -18.42
N ILE A 108 7.42 1.49 -18.84
CA ILE A 108 8.77 1.99 -18.56
C ILE A 108 8.95 3.41 -19.12
N LEU A 109 9.49 4.30 -18.29
CA LEU A 109 9.74 5.68 -18.67
C LEU A 109 11.08 5.80 -19.39
N THR A 110 11.05 6.45 -20.55
CA THR A 110 12.30 6.77 -21.26
C THR A 110 13.12 7.83 -20.51
N GLN A 111 14.41 7.86 -20.74
CA GLN A 111 15.29 8.87 -20.15
C GLN A 111 14.87 10.31 -20.51
N ASP A 112 14.32 10.51 -21.71
CA ASP A 112 13.83 11.83 -22.14
C ASP A 112 12.61 12.26 -21.33
N ILE A 113 11.69 11.33 -21.01
CA ILE A 113 10.54 11.61 -20.14
C ILE A 113 11.01 11.96 -18.73
N ARG A 114 11.99 11.22 -18.18
CA ARG A 114 12.55 11.49 -16.84
C ARG A 114 13.21 12.86 -16.80
N ARG A 115 14.08 13.19 -17.77
CA ARG A 115 14.72 14.51 -17.89
C ARG A 115 13.72 15.64 -18.04
N LYS A 116 12.68 15.43 -18.87
CA LYS A 116 11.60 16.40 -19.03
C LYS A 116 10.87 16.67 -17.72
N VAL A 117 10.50 15.63 -17.00
CA VAL A 117 9.82 15.77 -15.69
C VAL A 117 10.75 16.46 -14.69
N ALA A 118 11.99 16.04 -14.59
CA ALA A 118 13.01 16.64 -13.74
C ALA A 118 13.11 18.17 -13.96
N LEU A 119 13.23 18.58 -15.21
CA LEU A 119 13.33 19.99 -15.60
C LEU A 119 12.07 20.78 -15.22
N PHE A 120 10.88 20.27 -15.56
CA PHE A 120 9.63 21.00 -15.32
C PHE A 120 9.20 21.03 -13.84
N CYS A 121 9.68 20.07 -13.06
CA CYS A 121 9.37 19.94 -11.64
C CYS A 121 10.50 20.44 -10.72
N ASN A 122 11.57 20.94 -11.29
CA ASN A 122 12.73 21.46 -10.56
C ASN A 122 13.32 20.45 -9.56
N VAL A 123 13.52 19.21 -10.05
CA VAL A 123 14.10 18.08 -9.29
C VAL A 123 15.30 17.57 -10.08
N SER A 124 16.32 17.05 -9.40
CA SER A 124 17.47 16.45 -10.10
C SER A 124 17.05 15.17 -10.85
N PRO A 125 17.63 14.86 -12.02
CA PRO A 125 17.24 13.66 -12.78
C PRO A 125 17.38 12.35 -12.01
N GLU A 126 18.34 12.25 -11.11
CA GLU A 126 18.60 11.09 -10.24
C GLU A 126 17.49 10.90 -9.20
N ALA A 127 16.82 11.98 -8.82
CA ALA A 127 15.70 11.97 -7.89
C ALA A 127 14.34 11.76 -8.57
N VAL A 128 14.33 11.37 -9.85
CA VAL A 128 13.12 11.00 -10.58
C VAL A 128 13.11 9.49 -10.80
N VAL A 129 12.31 8.78 -9.99
CA VAL A 129 12.22 7.32 -9.93
C VAL A 129 10.89 6.87 -10.53
N GLU A 130 10.89 5.81 -11.33
CA GLU A 130 9.64 5.22 -11.83
C GLU A 130 9.12 4.11 -10.92
N SER A 131 7.82 4.01 -10.81
CA SER A 131 7.11 2.91 -10.17
C SER A 131 6.15 2.29 -11.18
N ILE A 132 6.65 1.33 -11.95
CA ILE A 132 5.84 0.60 -12.92
C ILE A 132 4.97 -0.45 -12.23
N ASP A 133 3.91 -0.86 -12.91
CA ASP A 133 3.08 -1.95 -12.43
C ASP A 133 3.88 -3.26 -12.41
N VAL A 134 3.76 -3.97 -11.31
CA VAL A 134 4.47 -5.23 -11.03
C VAL A 134 3.48 -6.33 -10.64
N PRO A 135 3.83 -7.60 -10.85
CA PRO A 135 2.94 -8.73 -10.52
C PRO A 135 2.53 -8.80 -9.05
N THR A 136 3.37 -8.30 -8.16
CA THR A 136 3.11 -8.23 -6.71
C THR A 136 3.72 -6.97 -6.12
N ILE A 137 3.00 -6.34 -5.18
CA ILE A 137 3.49 -5.15 -4.47
C ILE A 137 4.81 -5.42 -3.72
N TYR A 138 5.09 -6.67 -3.38
CA TYR A 138 6.33 -7.08 -2.71
C TYR A 138 7.58 -6.96 -3.60
N GLU A 139 7.42 -6.83 -4.92
CA GLU A 139 8.52 -6.54 -5.84
C GLU A 139 8.90 -5.05 -5.85
N VAL A 140 8.00 -4.16 -5.40
CA VAL A 140 8.23 -2.70 -5.46
C VAL A 140 9.51 -2.26 -4.74
N PRO A 141 9.83 -2.73 -3.50
CA PRO A 141 11.08 -2.35 -2.83
C PRO A 141 12.33 -2.68 -3.65
N LEU A 142 12.35 -3.87 -4.28
CA LEU A 142 13.48 -4.29 -5.13
C LEU A 142 13.63 -3.38 -6.35
N ARG A 143 12.50 -2.98 -6.95
CA ARG A 143 12.50 -2.03 -8.08
C ARG A 143 12.98 -0.64 -7.68
N MET A 144 12.62 -0.17 -6.49
CA MET A 144 13.07 1.12 -5.98
C MET A 144 14.56 1.10 -5.70
N HIS A 145 15.07 0.02 -5.09
CA HIS A 145 16.50 -0.17 -4.84
C HIS A 145 17.31 -0.19 -6.14
N THR A 146 16.87 -0.91 -7.18
CA THR A 146 17.56 -0.93 -8.49
C THR A 146 17.61 0.43 -9.18
N GLN A 147 16.84 1.41 -8.73
CA GLN A 147 16.85 2.79 -9.20
C GLN A 147 17.52 3.74 -8.22
N HIS A 148 18.19 3.20 -7.19
CA HIS A 148 18.93 3.96 -6.18
C HIS A 148 18.08 4.99 -5.40
N LEU A 149 16.78 4.68 -5.17
CA LEU A 149 15.91 5.57 -4.40
C LEU A 149 16.41 5.72 -2.96
N ASP A 150 16.82 4.64 -2.34
CA ASP A 150 17.42 4.59 -1.01
C ASP A 150 18.70 5.45 -0.92
N ASP A 151 19.62 5.33 -1.87
CA ASP A 151 20.83 6.14 -1.94
C ASP A 151 20.51 7.64 -2.03
N VAL A 152 19.58 8.00 -2.93
CA VAL A 152 19.12 9.39 -3.10
C VAL A 152 18.52 9.95 -1.82
N LEU A 153 17.72 9.14 -1.09
CA LEU A 153 17.11 9.57 0.18
C LEU A 153 18.16 9.74 1.27
N LEU A 154 19.13 8.82 1.40
CA LEU A 154 20.21 8.91 2.36
C LEU A 154 21.10 10.13 2.08
N GLU A 155 21.46 10.37 0.84
CA GLU A 155 22.24 11.55 0.43
C GLU A 155 21.53 12.85 0.84
N LYS A 156 20.23 12.97 0.52
CA LYS A 156 19.44 14.16 0.86
C LYS A 156 19.27 14.39 2.36
N LEU A 157 19.27 13.32 3.16
CA LEU A 157 19.24 13.38 4.62
C LEU A 157 20.64 13.56 5.25
N GLY A 158 21.70 13.59 4.44
CA GLY A 158 23.07 13.64 4.93
C GLY A 158 23.48 12.39 5.72
N LEU A 159 22.76 11.28 5.54
CA LEU A 159 23.05 10.00 6.16
C LEU A 159 23.98 9.19 5.26
N LYS A 160 24.82 8.37 5.88
CA LYS A 160 25.70 7.44 5.16
C LYS A 160 25.40 6.04 5.62
N SER A 161 25.26 5.12 4.68
CA SER A 161 25.33 3.68 4.94
C SER A 161 26.71 3.18 4.58
N GLU A 162 27.34 2.41 5.47
CA GLU A 162 28.61 1.76 5.21
C GLU A 162 28.46 0.41 4.52
N GLN A 163 27.21 -0.09 4.42
CA GLN A 163 26.89 -1.39 3.86
C GLN A 163 25.72 -1.28 2.90
N GLU A 164 25.79 -2.04 1.83
CA GLU A 164 24.65 -2.28 0.95
C GLU A 164 23.54 -3.02 1.72
N PRO A 165 22.25 -2.76 1.42
CA PRO A 165 21.16 -3.45 2.05
C PRO A 165 21.17 -4.94 1.68
N ASP A 166 21.07 -5.82 2.68
CA ASP A 166 20.88 -7.25 2.46
C ASP A 166 19.39 -7.52 2.14
N LEU A 167 19.12 -7.75 0.86
CA LEU A 167 17.76 -8.01 0.35
C LEU A 167 17.55 -9.51 0.02
N ALA A 168 18.49 -10.39 0.32
CA ALA A 168 18.43 -11.80 -0.10
C ALA A 168 17.18 -12.53 0.41
N GLU A 169 16.77 -12.31 1.65
CA GLU A 169 15.53 -12.92 2.19
C GLU A 169 14.28 -12.36 1.49
N TRP A 170 14.27 -11.06 1.19
CA TRP A 170 13.16 -10.43 0.50
C TRP A 170 13.06 -10.88 -0.96
N GLU A 171 14.18 -11.00 -1.66
CA GLU A 171 14.24 -11.53 -3.02
C GLU A 171 13.73 -12.97 -3.06
N ALA A 172 14.17 -13.81 -2.13
CA ALA A 172 13.70 -15.19 -2.02
C ALA A 172 12.19 -15.28 -1.71
N PHE A 173 11.66 -14.34 -0.92
CA PHE A 173 10.23 -14.26 -0.65
C PHE A 173 9.44 -13.89 -1.91
N VAL A 174 9.88 -12.86 -2.64
CA VAL A 174 9.25 -12.41 -3.90
C VAL A 174 9.30 -13.52 -4.94
N GLU A 175 10.42 -14.23 -5.06
CA GLU A 175 10.57 -15.35 -6.00
C GLU A 175 9.56 -16.47 -5.71
N ARG A 176 9.34 -16.82 -4.44
CA ARG A 176 8.33 -17.83 -4.05
C ARG A 176 6.89 -17.40 -4.37
N ILE A 177 6.58 -16.10 -4.26
CA ILE A 177 5.27 -15.57 -4.66
C ILE A 177 5.09 -15.70 -6.18
N LYS A 178 6.12 -15.39 -6.96
CA LYS A 178 6.05 -15.37 -8.43
C LYS A 178 6.06 -16.78 -9.03
N ASN A 179 6.76 -17.72 -8.40
CA ASN A 179 6.99 -19.08 -8.87
C ASN A 179 6.51 -20.13 -7.87
N PRO A 180 5.20 -20.17 -7.54
CA PRO A 180 4.64 -21.17 -6.64
C PRO A 180 4.68 -22.57 -7.28
N LYS A 181 4.93 -23.61 -6.48
CA LYS A 181 4.98 -25.01 -6.94
C LYS A 181 3.59 -25.61 -7.20
N SER A 182 2.56 -25.08 -6.56
CA SER A 182 1.18 -25.54 -6.70
C SER A 182 0.17 -24.43 -6.38
N VAL A 183 -1.11 -24.74 -6.59
CA VAL A 183 -2.23 -23.83 -6.27
C VAL A 183 -3.15 -24.52 -5.27
N VAL A 184 -3.62 -23.76 -4.28
CA VAL A 184 -4.58 -24.21 -3.26
C VAL A 184 -5.79 -23.30 -3.29
N ASP A 185 -6.98 -23.86 -3.47
CA ASP A 185 -8.26 -23.13 -3.47
C ASP A 185 -8.83 -23.10 -2.06
N ILE A 186 -9.04 -21.89 -1.52
CA ILE A 186 -9.57 -21.67 -0.16
C ILE A 186 -10.82 -20.81 -0.24
N ALA A 187 -11.91 -21.26 0.39
CA ALA A 187 -13.12 -20.43 0.54
C ALA A 187 -12.94 -19.47 1.73
N LEU A 188 -13.17 -18.19 1.48
CA LEU A 188 -13.29 -17.16 2.51
C LEU A 188 -14.78 -16.80 2.66
N VAL A 189 -15.41 -17.35 3.67
CA VAL A 189 -16.85 -17.17 3.93
C VAL A 189 -17.05 -15.94 4.81
N GLY A 190 -17.74 -14.94 4.29
CA GLY A 190 -17.96 -13.67 4.99
C GLY A 190 -19.11 -12.86 4.41
N LYS A 191 -19.44 -11.73 5.04
CA LYS A 191 -20.55 -10.86 4.64
C LYS A 191 -20.15 -9.63 3.82
N TYR A 192 -18.84 -9.35 3.71
CA TYR A 192 -18.31 -8.17 3.00
C TYR A 192 -17.54 -8.57 1.72
N THR A 193 -18.01 -9.63 1.07
CA THR A 193 -17.32 -10.22 -0.09
C THR A 193 -17.32 -9.34 -1.35
N GLU A 194 -18.20 -8.33 -1.40
CA GLU A 194 -18.27 -7.35 -2.49
C GLU A 194 -17.29 -6.18 -2.28
N LEU A 195 -16.64 -6.10 -1.10
CA LEU A 195 -15.66 -5.09 -0.74
C LEU A 195 -14.30 -5.78 -0.47
N PRO A 196 -13.44 -5.94 -1.47
CA PRO A 196 -12.16 -6.66 -1.32
C PRO A 196 -11.31 -6.16 -0.16
N ASP A 197 -11.31 -4.85 0.10
CA ASP A 197 -10.54 -4.22 1.16
C ASP A 197 -11.01 -4.62 2.58
N ALA A 198 -12.27 -5.05 2.73
CA ALA A 198 -12.78 -5.50 4.03
C ALA A 198 -12.00 -6.71 4.59
N TYR A 199 -11.39 -7.49 3.71
CA TYR A 199 -10.60 -8.67 4.07
C TYR A 199 -9.14 -8.56 3.63
N LYS A 200 -8.64 -7.35 3.40
CA LYS A 200 -7.28 -7.11 2.88
C LYS A 200 -6.21 -7.78 3.73
N SER A 201 -6.24 -7.61 5.05
CA SER A 201 -5.27 -8.25 5.95
C SER A 201 -5.30 -9.77 5.90
N ILE A 202 -6.48 -10.37 5.69
CA ILE A 202 -6.64 -11.82 5.55
C ILE A 202 -6.01 -12.27 4.22
N SER A 203 -6.32 -11.59 3.12
CA SER A 203 -5.77 -11.92 1.80
C SER A 203 -4.24 -11.79 1.76
N GLU A 204 -3.70 -10.73 2.36
CA GLU A 204 -2.24 -10.57 2.50
C GLU A 204 -1.61 -11.68 3.36
N SER A 205 -2.27 -12.07 4.46
CA SER A 205 -1.79 -13.19 5.29
C SER A 205 -1.72 -14.51 4.51
N PHE A 206 -2.66 -14.73 3.59
CA PHE A 206 -2.62 -15.90 2.70
C PHE A 206 -1.51 -15.83 1.65
N ILE A 207 -1.15 -14.62 1.17
CA ILE A 207 0.02 -14.45 0.29
C ILE A 207 1.29 -14.81 1.05
N HIS A 208 1.46 -14.31 2.27
CA HIS A 208 2.61 -14.62 3.13
C HIS A 208 2.71 -16.11 3.43
N ALA A 209 1.61 -16.72 3.88
CA ALA A 209 1.57 -18.16 4.15
C ALA A 209 1.84 -18.98 2.88
N GLY A 210 1.30 -18.55 1.75
CA GLY A 210 1.54 -19.17 0.45
C GLY A 210 3.01 -19.13 0.06
N ALA A 211 3.68 -18.00 0.23
CA ALA A 211 5.11 -17.86 -0.05
C ALA A 211 5.98 -18.80 0.80
N VAL A 212 5.68 -18.92 2.10
CA VAL A 212 6.41 -19.83 3.01
C VAL A 212 6.21 -21.28 2.61
N ASN A 213 5.00 -21.66 2.16
CA ASN A 213 4.67 -23.03 1.75
C ASN A 213 4.89 -23.28 0.25
N GLU A 214 5.42 -22.31 -0.49
CA GLU A 214 5.66 -22.36 -1.93
C GLU A 214 4.39 -22.69 -2.75
N VAL A 215 3.22 -22.22 -2.30
CA VAL A 215 1.92 -22.41 -2.95
C VAL A 215 1.24 -21.07 -3.25
N LYS A 216 0.50 -21.01 -4.34
CA LYS A 216 -0.38 -19.89 -4.63
C LYS A 216 -1.74 -20.17 -3.99
N VAL A 217 -2.14 -19.37 -3.02
CA VAL A 217 -3.49 -19.44 -2.46
C VAL A 217 -4.44 -18.67 -3.38
N LYS A 218 -5.46 -19.36 -3.89
CA LYS A 218 -6.57 -18.76 -4.63
C LYS A 218 -7.76 -18.62 -3.69
N LEU A 219 -8.07 -17.38 -3.30
CA LEU A 219 -9.21 -17.11 -2.44
C LEU A 219 -10.50 -17.02 -3.24
N HIS A 220 -11.51 -17.77 -2.78
CA HIS A 220 -12.87 -17.73 -3.28
C HIS A 220 -13.76 -17.06 -2.23
N TYR A 221 -14.21 -15.86 -2.52
CA TYR A 221 -15.06 -15.10 -1.62
C TYR A 221 -16.51 -15.63 -1.69
N VAL A 222 -16.98 -16.19 -0.59
CA VAL A 222 -18.32 -16.77 -0.47
C VAL A 222 -19.18 -15.91 0.45
N ASN A 223 -20.25 -15.33 -0.09
CA ASN A 223 -21.16 -14.50 0.69
C ASN A 223 -21.97 -15.34 1.67
N SER A 224 -21.74 -15.15 2.97
CA SER A 224 -22.42 -15.90 4.01
C SER A 224 -23.92 -15.64 4.10
N GLU A 225 -24.45 -14.54 3.54
CA GLU A 225 -25.89 -14.28 3.49
C GLU A 225 -26.62 -15.12 2.43
N LYS A 226 -25.86 -15.56 1.42
CA LYS A 226 -26.37 -16.35 0.28
C LYS A 226 -26.08 -17.85 0.41
N LEU A 227 -25.28 -18.24 1.43
CA LEU A 227 -24.88 -19.62 1.62
C LEU A 227 -25.92 -20.37 2.43
N THR A 228 -26.47 -21.45 1.84
CA THR A 228 -27.54 -22.30 2.41
C THR A 228 -27.14 -23.77 2.40
N GLN A 229 -27.91 -24.61 3.07
CA GLN A 229 -27.71 -26.07 3.06
C GLN A 229 -27.84 -26.68 1.65
N GLU A 230 -28.66 -26.09 0.80
CA GLU A 230 -28.90 -26.60 -0.55
C GLU A 230 -27.73 -26.31 -1.48
N ASN A 231 -27.04 -25.14 -1.32
CA ASN A 231 -25.96 -24.69 -2.23
C ASN A 231 -24.57 -24.87 -1.67
N VAL A 232 -24.38 -25.19 -0.41
CA VAL A 232 -23.08 -25.27 0.27
C VAL A 232 -22.12 -26.24 -0.43
N ARG A 233 -22.61 -27.37 -0.91
CA ARG A 233 -21.79 -28.36 -1.61
C ARG A 233 -21.30 -27.85 -2.96
N GLU A 234 -22.09 -27.06 -3.66
CA GLU A 234 -21.71 -26.40 -4.91
C GLU A 234 -20.62 -25.36 -4.64
N GLN A 235 -20.81 -24.53 -3.59
CA GLN A 235 -19.94 -23.42 -3.26
C GLN A 235 -18.60 -23.87 -2.63
N LEU A 236 -18.63 -24.88 -1.77
CA LEU A 236 -17.46 -25.27 -0.98
C LEU A 236 -16.85 -26.62 -1.39
N GLY A 237 -17.54 -27.41 -2.22
CA GLY A 237 -17.16 -28.79 -2.49
C GLY A 237 -15.83 -29.00 -3.22
N LYS A 238 -15.30 -27.95 -3.85
CA LYS A 238 -14.01 -27.98 -4.53
C LYS A 238 -12.89 -27.28 -3.75
N MET A 239 -13.21 -26.77 -2.59
CA MET A 239 -12.24 -26.01 -1.78
C MET A 239 -11.36 -26.96 -0.95
N SER A 240 -10.08 -26.69 -0.93
CA SER A 240 -9.10 -27.39 -0.12
C SER A 240 -9.21 -27.05 1.37
N ALA A 241 -9.73 -25.84 1.69
CA ALA A 241 -9.98 -25.40 3.04
C ALA A 241 -11.11 -24.35 3.07
N VAL A 242 -11.69 -24.17 4.25
CA VAL A 242 -12.70 -23.14 4.50
C VAL A 242 -12.25 -22.23 5.62
N MET A 243 -12.25 -20.93 5.38
CA MET A 243 -12.02 -19.90 6.37
C MET A 243 -13.30 -19.11 6.60
N VAL A 244 -13.73 -18.95 7.85
CA VAL A 244 -14.85 -18.09 8.21
C VAL A 244 -14.34 -16.77 8.79
N ALA A 245 -14.67 -15.70 8.10
CA ALA A 245 -14.20 -14.35 8.39
C ALA A 245 -14.84 -13.74 9.64
N PRO A 246 -14.20 -12.74 10.27
CA PRO A 246 -14.79 -11.97 11.37
C PRO A 246 -16.00 -11.15 10.91
N GLY A 247 -16.66 -10.49 11.84
CA GLY A 247 -17.74 -9.52 11.59
C GLY A 247 -18.95 -9.73 12.48
N PHE A 248 -19.23 -8.74 13.32
CA PHE A 248 -20.32 -8.74 14.29
C PHE A 248 -21.72 -8.65 13.66
N GLY A 249 -22.75 -8.94 14.50
CA GLY A 249 -24.15 -8.81 14.18
C GLY A 249 -24.73 -10.03 13.46
N ASN A 250 -26.07 -10.09 13.42
CA ASN A 250 -26.79 -11.27 13.01
C ASN A 250 -26.76 -11.56 11.50
N ARG A 251 -26.39 -10.59 10.69
CA ARG A 251 -26.34 -10.71 9.24
C ARG A 251 -25.31 -11.76 8.81
N GLY A 252 -25.75 -12.77 8.08
CA GLY A 252 -24.91 -13.84 7.53
C GLY A 252 -24.42 -14.88 8.53
N ILE A 253 -24.93 -14.92 9.77
CA ILE A 253 -24.58 -15.94 10.78
C ILE A 253 -25.00 -17.34 10.31
N GLU A 254 -26.24 -17.51 9.82
CA GLU A 254 -26.73 -18.82 9.40
C GLU A 254 -25.83 -19.44 8.31
N GLY A 255 -25.42 -18.67 7.31
CA GLY A 255 -24.48 -19.17 6.30
C GLY A 255 -23.10 -19.50 6.85
N LYS A 256 -22.61 -18.77 7.87
CA LYS A 256 -21.37 -19.16 8.55
C LYS A 256 -21.52 -20.49 9.28
N LEU A 257 -22.63 -20.71 9.98
CA LEU A 257 -22.94 -22.00 10.63
C LEU A 257 -23.05 -23.15 9.62
N VAL A 258 -23.64 -22.87 8.43
CA VAL A 258 -23.69 -23.83 7.33
C VAL A 258 -22.28 -24.20 6.86
N ALA A 259 -21.40 -23.20 6.68
CA ALA A 259 -20.00 -23.43 6.26
C ALA A 259 -19.22 -24.25 7.30
N VAL A 260 -19.35 -23.91 8.60
CA VAL A 260 -18.71 -24.62 9.71
C VAL A 260 -19.15 -26.09 9.74
N ARG A 261 -20.46 -26.32 9.67
CA ARG A 261 -21.06 -27.68 9.65
C ARG A 261 -20.51 -28.45 8.45
N TYR A 262 -20.56 -27.86 7.26
CA TYR A 262 -20.06 -28.50 6.04
C TYR A 262 -18.60 -28.91 6.18
N ALA A 263 -17.73 -28.01 6.62
CA ALA A 263 -16.31 -28.29 6.78
C ALA A 263 -16.07 -29.44 7.77
N ARG A 264 -16.77 -29.45 8.92
CA ARG A 264 -16.67 -30.51 9.93
C ARG A 264 -17.15 -31.86 9.40
N GLU A 265 -18.32 -31.91 8.75
CA GLU A 265 -18.96 -33.15 8.30
C GLU A 265 -18.24 -33.77 7.09
N ASN A 266 -17.50 -32.95 6.29
CA ASN A 266 -16.76 -33.42 5.12
C ASN A 266 -15.24 -33.48 5.35
N ASN A 267 -14.76 -33.29 6.59
CA ASN A 267 -13.34 -33.28 6.95
C ASN A 267 -12.52 -32.27 6.14
N VAL A 268 -13.12 -31.11 5.80
CA VAL A 268 -12.43 -30.01 5.14
C VAL A 268 -11.67 -29.20 6.19
N PRO A 269 -10.36 -28.90 6.00
CA PRO A 269 -9.61 -28.01 6.88
C PRO A 269 -10.36 -26.71 7.12
N PHE A 270 -10.43 -26.30 8.38
CA PHE A 270 -11.25 -25.13 8.80
C PHE A 270 -10.43 -24.16 9.66
N PHE A 271 -10.61 -22.88 9.42
CA PHE A 271 -10.07 -21.81 10.26
C PHE A 271 -11.10 -20.69 10.45
N GLY A 272 -11.31 -20.26 11.67
CA GLY A 272 -12.25 -19.19 12.00
C GLY A 272 -11.56 -18.04 12.72
N ILE A 273 -11.94 -16.80 12.39
CA ILE A 273 -11.44 -15.60 13.05
C ILE A 273 -12.58 -14.91 13.80
N CYS A 274 -12.36 -14.57 15.09
CA CYS A 274 -13.33 -13.86 15.93
C CYS A 274 -14.69 -14.58 15.93
N LEU A 275 -15.75 -13.96 15.42
CA LEU A 275 -17.08 -14.59 15.29
C LEU A 275 -17.03 -15.89 14.45
N GLY A 276 -16.13 -15.97 13.49
CA GLY A 276 -15.93 -17.20 12.70
C GLY A 276 -15.35 -18.35 13.50
N MET A 277 -14.57 -18.06 14.54
CA MET A 277 -14.04 -19.05 15.48
C MET A 277 -15.11 -19.47 16.51
N GLN A 278 -15.86 -18.52 17.06
CA GLN A 278 -16.95 -18.74 18.05
C GLN A 278 -18.07 -19.58 17.47
#